data_923888b1cda28f31b9ae73ce3302fa74
#
_entry.id   923888b1cda28f31b9ae73ce3302fa74
#
_cell.length_a   1.000
_cell.length_b   1.000
_cell.length_c   1.000
_cell.angle_alpha   90.00
_cell.angle_beta   90.00
_cell.angle_gamma   90.00
#
_symmetry.space_group_name_H-M   'P 1'
#
loop_
_entity.id
_entity.type
_entity.pdbx_description
1 polymer ?
#
loop_
_entity_poly.entity_id
_entity_poly.type
_entity_poly.pdbx_seq_one_letter_code
_entity_poly.pdbx_strand_id
1 'polypeptide(L)'
;MTGLAPLLQAFFTTRLTGQYGASVHTIAAYRDTWRLLLRYAATTTGTAPAALDLTQVNSDLISGFLTYLETDRGNTISTRNARLAAVHSLFTYAACQHPEHADLIGRVLAIPAKRAPRTEITYLTPPEVTALLNAPDPSTSTGRRDHAMIQVAVTTGMRVAEFTALRVADTHLGTG
;
A
#
# COMPACT_ATOMS: atom_id res chain seq x y z
N MET A 1 8.64 28.94 9.04
CA MET A 1 9.15 27.63 8.60
C MET A 1 8.18 26.56 9.10
N THR A 2 7.59 25.80 8.20
CA THR A 2 6.60 24.79 8.54
C THR A 2 7.30 23.43 8.56
N GLY A 3 7.69 22.98 9.75
CA GLY A 3 8.41 21.72 9.91
C GLY A 3 7.59 20.52 9.39
N LEU A 4 8.19 19.70 8.56
CA LEU A 4 7.54 18.52 7.98
C LEU A 4 7.20 17.46 9.05
N ALA A 5 8.05 17.29 10.07
CA ALA A 5 7.85 16.25 11.08
C ALA A 5 6.56 16.43 11.91
N PRO A 6 6.21 17.62 12.44
CA PRO A 6 4.94 17.83 13.12
C PRO A 6 3.73 17.62 12.21
N LEU A 7 3.81 18.03 10.95
CA LEU A 7 2.75 17.83 9.96
C LEU A 7 2.51 16.34 9.70
N LEU A 8 3.58 15.55 9.50
CA LEU A 8 3.50 14.11 9.34
C LEU A 8 2.90 13.45 10.59
N GLN A 9 3.33 13.84 11.78
CA GLN A 9 2.78 13.30 13.03
C GLN A 9 1.28 13.53 13.11
N ALA A 10 0.82 14.78 12.92
CA ALA A 10 -0.60 15.13 12.94
C ALA A 10 -1.39 14.37 11.84
N PHE A 11 -0.82 14.23 10.65
CA PHE A 11 -1.44 13.47 9.57
C PHE A 11 -1.68 12.01 9.97
N PHE A 12 -0.69 11.31 10.53
CA PHE A 12 -0.84 9.90 10.91
C PHE A 12 -1.76 9.71 12.11
N THR A 13 -1.66 10.57 13.13
CA THR A 13 -2.44 10.42 14.36
C THR A 13 -3.85 10.97 14.24
N THR A 14 -3.99 12.20 13.77
CA THR A 14 -5.28 12.89 13.74
C THR A 14 -6.07 12.57 12.48
N ARG A 15 -5.43 12.66 11.29
CA ARG A 15 -6.14 12.51 10.04
C ARG A 15 -6.42 11.04 9.70
N LEU A 16 -5.37 10.22 9.58
CA LEU A 16 -5.53 8.83 9.14
C LEU A 16 -6.21 7.96 10.21
N THR A 17 -5.75 8.04 11.44
CA THR A 17 -6.27 7.20 12.52
C THR A 17 -7.57 7.77 13.08
N GLY A 18 -7.59 9.05 13.44
CA GLY A 18 -8.72 9.66 14.15
C GLY A 18 -9.91 9.97 13.24
N GLN A 19 -9.69 10.61 12.08
CA GLN A 19 -10.78 11.09 11.23
C GLN A 19 -11.19 10.09 10.15
N TYR A 20 -10.24 9.40 9.51
CA TYR A 20 -10.55 8.46 8.43
C TYR A 20 -10.74 7.02 8.90
N GLY A 21 -10.29 6.64 10.09
CA GLY A 21 -10.33 5.25 10.53
C GLY A 21 -9.59 4.33 9.54
N ALA A 22 -8.47 4.81 8.98
CA ALA A 22 -7.74 4.08 7.96
C ALA A 22 -7.27 2.73 8.47
N SER A 23 -7.32 1.70 7.61
CA SER A 23 -6.87 0.37 7.98
C SER A 23 -5.40 0.35 8.38
N VAL A 24 -5.01 -0.59 9.24
CA VAL A 24 -3.61 -0.79 9.66
C VAL A 24 -2.68 -0.99 8.45
N HIS A 25 -3.18 -1.63 7.39
CA HIS A 25 -2.44 -1.85 6.16
C HIS A 25 -2.21 -0.55 5.38
N THR A 26 -3.23 0.32 5.29
CA THR A 26 -3.11 1.65 4.67
C THR A 26 -2.11 2.51 5.42
N ILE A 27 -2.20 2.55 6.75
CA ILE A 27 -1.27 3.30 7.60
C ILE A 27 0.16 2.80 7.43
N ALA A 28 0.37 1.48 7.39
CA ALA A 28 1.68 0.88 7.17
C ALA A 28 2.25 1.24 5.79
N ALA A 29 1.46 1.12 4.72
CA ALA A 29 1.86 1.46 3.36
C ALA A 29 2.24 2.95 3.21
N TYR A 30 1.46 3.84 3.84
CA TYR A 30 1.76 5.28 3.84
C TYR A 30 3.02 5.59 4.65
N ARG A 31 3.20 4.94 5.81
CA ARG A 31 4.41 5.08 6.63
C ARG A 31 5.66 4.65 5.87
N ASP A 32 5.61 3.53 5.15
CA ASP A 32 6.72 3.05 4.35
C ASP A 32 7.04 3.98 3.19
N THR A 33 6.01 4.56 2.55
CA THR A 33 6.20 5.58 1.52
C THR A 33 6.94 6.79 2.06
N TRP A 34 6.50 7.33 3.20
CA TRP A 34 7.10 8.51 3.81
C TRP A 34 8.52 8.23 4.33
N ARG A 35 8.77 7.05 4.91
CA ARG A 35 10.14 6.65 5.29
C ARG A 35 11.08 6.66 4.10
N LEU A 36 10.62 6.14 2.96
CA LEU A 36 11.44 6.05 1.76
C LEU A 36 11.67 7.44 1.13
N LEU A 37 10.61 8.27 1.06
CA LEU A 37 10.73 9.64 0.56
C LEU A 37 11.67 10.49 1.44
N LEU A 38 11.56 10.39 2.75
CA LEU A 38 12.44 11.11 3.68
C LEU A 38 13.91 10.70 3.54
N ARG A 39 14.21 9.43 3.31
CA ARG A 39 15.56 8.95 3.04
C ARG A 39 16.07 9.51 1.71
N TYR A 40 15.27 9.45 0.67
CA TYR A 40 15.60 10.02 -0.64
C TYR A 40 15.85 11.53 -0.53
N ALA A 41 14.96 12.27 0.15
CA ALA A 41 15.12 13.70 0.36
C ALA A 41 16.42 14.04 1.11
N ALA A 42 16.73 13.28 2.18
CA ALA A 42 17.97 13.49 2.94
C ALA A 42 19.23 13.29 2.07
N THR A 43 19.24 12.26 1.24
CA THR A 43 20.35 12.01 0.30
C THR A 43 20.48 13.11 -0.76
N THR A 44 19.34 13.61 -1.27
CA THR A 44 19.31 14.59 -2.36
C THR A 44 19.60 16.01 -1.87
N THR A 45 19.12 16.38 -0.68
CA THR A 45 19.23 17.76 -0.16
C THR A 45 20.36 17.94 0.86
N GLY A 46 20.93 16.86 1.37
CA GLY A 46 21.89 16.90 2.49
C GLY A 46 21.24 17.28 3.84
N THR A 47 19.91 17.38 3.90
CA THR A 47 19.17 17.81 5.10
C THR A 47 18.67 16.59 5.87
N ALA A 48 18.96 16.52 7.17
CA ALA A 48 18.46 15.43 7.99
C ALA A 48 16.90 15.36 7.96
N PRO A 49 16.28 14.17 7.95
CA PRO A 49 14.82 14.03 7.85
C PRO A 49 14.03 14.83 8.90
N ALA A 50 14.55 14.96 10.12
CA ALA A 50 13.91 15.70 11.19
C ALA A 50 13.97 17.24 10.99
N ALA A 51 14.90 17.73 10.17
CA ALA A 51 15.11 19.15 9.88
C ALA A 51 14.45 19.59 8.56
N LEU A 52 13.83 18.66 7.82
CA LEU A 52 13.15 18.99 6.58
C LEU A 52 11.94 19.90 6.84
N ASP A 53 11.82 20.92 6.01
CA ASP A 53 10.67 21.80 5.94
C ASP A 53 9.72 21.37 4.80
N LEU A 54 8.44 21.71 4.93
CA LEU A 54 7.45 21.40 3.87
C LEU A 54 7.86 21.97 2.51
N THR A 55 8.50 23.14 2.49
CA THR A 55 8.93 23.81 1.25
C THR A 55 10.04 23.06 0.50
N GLN A 56 10.80 22.24 1.19
CA GLN A 56 11.85 21.41 0.59
C GLN A 56 11.28 20.15 -0.09
N VAL A 57 10.08 19.72 0.30
CA VAL A 57 9.39 18.57 -0.31
C VAL A 57 8.46 19.06 -1.41
N ASN A 58 9.05 19.70 -2.41
CA ASN A 58 8.36 20.31 -3.55
C ASN A 58 8.10 19.30 -4.68
N SER A 59 7.46 19.78 -5.76
CA SER A 59 7.12 18.96 -6.94
C SER A 59 8.33 18.32 -7.60
N ASP A 60 9.48 19.01 -7.62
CA ASP A 60 10.69 18.52 -8.28
C ASP A 60 11.32 17.39 -7.49
N LEU A 61 11.44 17.54 -6.16
CA LEU A 61 11.91 16.48 -5.28
C LEU A 61 11.00 15.23 -5.37
N ILE A 62 9.67 15.42 -5.37
CA ILE A 62 8.73 14.31 -5.47
C ILE A 62 8.81 13.64 -6.83
N SER A 63 8.91 14.41 -7.91
CA SER A 63 9.09 13.85 -9.27
C SER A 63 10.38 13.05 -9.40
N GLY A 64 11.48 13.57 -8.86
CA GLY A 64 12.75 12.83 -8.77
C GLY A 64 12.63 11.54 -7.95
N PHE A 65 11.94 11.59 -6.81
CA PHE A 65 11.66 10.39 -6.01
C PHE A 65 10.85 9.34 -6.77
N LEU A 66 9.82 9.77 -7.51
CA LEU A 66 9.00 8.85 -8.31
C LEU A 66 9.81 8.20 -9.44
N THR A 67 10.74 8.94 -10.06
CA THR A 67 11.67 8.41 -11.04
C THR A 67 12.63 7.41 -10.40
N TYR A 68 13.23 7.74 -9.26
CA TYR A 68 14.08 6.84 -8.48
C TYR A 68 13.36 5.51 -8.13
N LEU A 69 12.07 5.56 -7.81
CA LEU A 69 11.28 4.35 -7.56
C LEU A 69 11.22 3.41 -8.77
N GLU A 70 11.12 3.97 -9.97
CA GLU A 70 11.03 3.19 -11.20
C GLU A 70 12.41 2.71 -11.67
N THR A 71 13.41 3.60 -11.75
CA THR A 71 14.72 3.32 -12.33
C THR A 71 15.64 2.54 -11.42
N ASP A 72 15.76 2.97 -10.17
CA ASP A 72 16.76 2.42 -9.23
C ASP A 72 16.18 1.28 -8.38
N ARG A 73 14.88 1.34 -8.11
CA ARG A 73 14.21 0.34 -7.28
C ARG A 73 13.37 -0.67 -8.06
N GLY A 74 13.24 -0.50 -9.38
CA GLY A 74 12.48 -1.40 -10.24
C GLY A 74 10.99 -1.52 -9.88
N ASN A 75 10.41 -0.48 -9.26
CA ASN A 75 9.02 -0.52 -8.87
C ASN A 75 8.10 -0.46 -10.10
N THR A 76 7.00 -1.20 -10.06
CA THR A 76 5.95 -1.11 -11.09
C THR A 76 5.26 0.26 -11.06
N ILE A 77 4.64 0.63 -12.18
CA ILE A 77 3.83 1.86 -12.29
C ILE A 77 2.71 1.87 -11.23
N SER A 78 2.10 0.74 -10.96
CA SER A 78 1.07 0.61 -9.91
C SER A 78 1.62 0.95 -8.52
N THR A 79 2.79 0.41 -8.16
CA THR A 79 3.46 0.71 -6.89
C THR A 79 3.88 2.18 -6.80
N ARG A 80 4.43 2.73 -7.90
CA ARG A 80 4.77 4.17 -7.99
C ARG A 80 3.54 5.04 -7.75
N ASN A 81 2.41 4.73 -8.40
CA ASN A 81 1.16 5.47 -8.24
C ASN A 81 0.55 5.35 -6.84
N ALA A 82 0.62 4.18 -6.22
CA ALA A 82 0.19 3.99 -4.82
C ALA A 82 1.01 4.87 -3.85
N ARG A 83 2.31 5.01 -4.10
CA ARG A 83 3.17 5.92 -3.30
C ARG A 83 2.86 7.39 -3.56
N LEU A 84 2.58 7.77 -4.82
CA LEU A 84 2.11 9.12 -5.13
C LEU A 84 0.79 9.44 -4.42
N ALA A 85 -0.15 8.49 -4.35
CA ALA A 85 -1.40 8.67 -3.62
C ALA A 85 -1.17 8.94 -2.12
N ALA A 86 -0.20 8.27 -1.49
CA ALA A 86 0.19 8.55 -0.10
C ALA A 86 0.77 9.98 0.08
N VAL A 87 1.54 10.46 -0.89
CA VAL A 87 2.05 11.84 -0.92
C VAL A 87 0.90 12.82 -1.08
N HIS A 88 0.03 12.63 -2.08
CA HIS A 88 -1.14 13.49 -2.31
C HIS A 88 -2.05 13.57 -1.09
N SER A 89 -2.24 12.46 -0.36
CA SER A 89 -3.06 12.43 0.84
C SER A 89 -2.52 13.37 1.94
N LEU A 90 -1.20 13.40 2.16
CA LEU A 90 -0.61 14.36 3.10
C LEU A 90 -0.75 15.80 2.59
N PHE A 91 -0.46 16.06 1.31
CA PHE A 91 -0.54 17.41 0.76
C PHE A 91 -1.98 17.95 0.72
N THR A 92 -2.97 17.09 0.50
CA THR A 92 -4.40 17.46 0.66
C THR A 92 -4.71 17.84 2.11
N TYR A 93 -4.16 17.12 3.09
CA TYR A 93 -4.30 17.50 4.50
C TYR A 93 -3.58 18.82 4.80
N ALA A 94 -2.35 18.99 4.28
CA ALA A 94 -1.57 20.20 4.44
C ALA A 94 -2.25 21.44 3.86
N ALA A 95 -3.00 21.31 2.77
CA ALA A 95 -3.74 22.40 2.15
C ALA A 95 -4.73 23.09 3.11
N CYS A 96 -5.35 22.31 4.01
CA CYS A 96 -6.27 22.84 5.01
C CYS A 96 -5.57 23.46 6.21
N GLN A 97 -4.32 23.08 6.49
CA GLN A 97 -3.57 23.51 7.67
C GLN A 97 -2.62 24.68 7.36
N HIS A 98 -2.15 24.77 6.12
CA HIS A 98 -1.10 25.66 5.65
C HIS A 98 -1.48 26.35 4.33
N PRO A 99 -2.53 27.21 4.34
CA PRO A 99 -2.97 27.93 3.13
C PRO A 99 -1.88 28.85 2.56
N GLU A 100 -0.92 29.28 3.39
CA GLU A 100 0.25 30.06 2.97
C GLU A 100 1.15 29.32 1.97
N HIS A 101 1.05 28.00 1.89
CA HIS A 101 1.81 27.14 0.95
C HIS A 101 0.94 26.63 -0.22
N ALA A 102 -0.18 27.28 -0.52
CA ALA A 102 -1.16 26.81 -1.51
C ALA A 102 -0.56 26.55 -2.90
N ASP A 103 0.33 27.42 -3.38
CA ASP A 103 1.01 27.27 -4.68
C ASP A 103 1.90 26.01 -4.72
N LEU A 104 2.74 25.83 -3.72
CA LEU A 104 3.57 24.62 -3.59
C LEU A 104 2.73 23.35 -3.53
N ILE A 105 1.70 23.36 -2.69
CA ILE A 105 0.78 22.22 -2.51
C ILE A 105 0.07 21.91 -3.82
N GLY A 106 -0.44 22.94 -4.52
CA GLY A 106 -1.08 22.80 -5.82
C GLY A 106 -0.19 22.15 -6.86
N ARG A 107 1.11 22.55 -6.93
CA ARG A 107 2.08 21.92 -7.85
C ARG A 107 2.32 20.45 -7.51
N VAL A 108 2.39 20.08 -6.23
CA VAL A 108 2.54 18.68 -5.83
C VAL A 108 1.30 17.87 -6.20
N LEU A 109 0.12 18.38 -5.91
CA LEU A 109 -1.15 17.69 -6.22
C LEU A 109 -1.40 17.58 -7.74
N ALA A 110 -0.79 18.44 -8.55
CA ALA A 110 -0.84 18.38 -10.01
C ALA A 110 0.04 17.28 -10.62
N ILE A 111 0.92 16.61 -9.86
CA ILE A 111 1.74 15.51 -10.38
C ILE A 111 0.82 14.35 -10.80
N PRO A 112 0.81 13.95 -12.10
CA PRO A 112 -0.15 12.95 -12.56
C PRO A 112 0.26 11.53 -12.18
N ALA A 113 -0.74 10.69 -11.96
CA ALA A 113 -0.55 9.24 -11.96
C ALA A 113 -0.24 8.76 -13.38
N LYS A 114 0.73 7.86 -13.53
CA LYS A 114 1.02 7.21 -14.81
C LYS A 114 -0.07 6.17 -15.14
N ARG A 115 -0.39 6.02 -16.42
CA ARG A 115 -1.26 4.94 -16.87
C ARG A 115 -0.56 3.60 -16.66
N ALA A 116 -1.09 2.78 -15.77
CA ALA A 116 -0.59 1.42 -15.56
C ALA A 116 -1.16 0.48 -16.65
N PRO A 117 -0.34 -0.43 -17.21
CA PRO A 117 -0.86 -1.46 -18.06
C PRO A 117 -1.86 -2.33 -17.27
N ARG A 118 -2.96 -2.71 -17.91
CA ARG A 118 -3.86 -3.71 -17.33
C ARG A 118 -3.18 -5.07 -17.48
N THR A 119 -2.90 -5.71 -16.35
CA THR A 119 -2.49 -7.12 -16.36
C THR A 119 -3.75 -7.96 -16.51
N GLU A 120 -3.79 -8.82 -17.54
CA GLU A 120 -4.83 -9.83 -17.64
C GLU A 120 -4.69 -10.80 -16.47
N ILE A 121 -5.79 -11.01 -15.77
CA ILE A 121 -5.85 -11.98 -14.68
C ILE A 121 -5.99 -13.34 -15.34
N THR A 122 -4.96 -14.18 -15.22
CA THR A 122 -5.01 -15.57 -15.67
C THR A 122 -5.76 -16.39 -14.62
N TYR A 123 -6.86 -16.99 -15.00
CA TYR A 123 -7.63 -17.90 -14.16
C TYR A 123 -7.18 -19.34 -14.42
N LEU A 124 -7.21 -20.15 -13.36
CA LEU A 124 -7.01 -21.60 -13.52
C LEU A 124 -8.19 -22.20 -14.31
N THR A 125 -7.86 -23.02 -15.26
CA THR A 125 -8.85 -23.83 -15.99
C THR A 125 -9.41 -24.95 -15.11
N PRO A 126 -10.62 -25.48 -15.39
CA PRO A 126 -11.17 -26.60 -14.60
C PRO A 126 -10.23 -27.82 -14.47
N PRO A 127 -9.48 -28.24 -15.51
CA PRO A 127 -8.49 -29.32 -15.37
C PRO A 127 -7.34 -28.97 -14.42
N GLU A 128 -6.85 -27.72 -14.44
CA GLU A 128 -5.78 -27.24 -13.53
C GLU A 128 -6.27 -27.21 -12.08
N VAL A 129 -7.50 -26.75 -11.84
CA VAL A 129 -8.12 -26.80 -10.51
C VAL A 129 -8.21 -28.24 -10.01
N THR A 130 -8.65 -29.18 -10.85
CA THR A 130 -8.73 -30.59 -10.49
C THR A 130 -7.34 -31.18 -10.18
N ALA A 131 -6.33 -30.85 -10.99
CA ALA A 131 -4.96 -31.29 -10.75
C ALA A 131 -4.41 -30.72 -9.41
N LEU A 132 -4.70 -29.45 -9.11
CA LEU A 132 -4.30 -28.80 -7.87
C LEU A 132 -4.94 -29.46 -6.64
N LEU A 133 -6.22 -29.82 -6.72
CA LEU A 133 -6.94 -30.52 -5.65
C LEU A 133 -6.39 -31.93 -5.41
N ASN A 134 -5.95 -32.61 -6.44
CA ASN A 134 -5.44 -33.99 -6.37
C ASN A 134 -3.93 -34.05 -6.02
N ALA A 135 -3.23 -32.93 -5.98
CA ALA A 135 -1.79 -32.89 -5.71
C ALA A 135 -1.39 -33.31 -4.27
N PRO A 136 -2.16 -32.94 -3.20
CA PRO A 136 -1.82 -33.36 -1.85
C PRO A 136 -2.07 -34.86 -1.62
N ASP A 137 -1.11 -35.53 -0.95
CA ASP A 137 -1.23 -36.95 -0.62
C ASP A 137 -2.30 -37.19 0.47
N PRO A 138 -3.43 -37.84 0.15
CA PRO A 138 -4.54 -38.03 1.10
C PRO A 138 -4.20 -39.01 2.22
N SER A 139 -3.16 -39.82 2.09
CA SER A 139 -2.73 -40.79 3.10
C SER A 139 -2.12 -40.08 4.33
N THR A 140 -1.56 -38.87 4.16
CA THR A 140 -0.94 -38.09 5.21
C THR A 140 -1.92 -37.11 5.85
N SER A 141 -1.71 -36.77 7.13
CA SER A 141 -2.47 -35.73 7.83
C SER A 141 -2.28 -34.36 7.20
N THR A 142 -1.04 -34.06 6.76
CA THR A 142 -0.70 -32.81 6.08
C THR A 142 -1.41 -32.72 4.74
N GLY A 143 -1.40 -33.78 3.92
CA GLY A 143 -2.06 -33.77 2.62
C GLY A 143 -3.57 -33.64 2.73
N ARG A 144 -4.22 -34.29 3.70
CA ARG A 144 -5.65 -34.08 3.96
C ARG A 144 -5.97 -32.64 4.34
N ARG A 145 -5.14 -32.03 5.21
CA ARG A 145 -5.26 -30.61 5.56
C ARG A 145 -5.12 -29.72 4.33
N ASP A 146 -4.08 -29.93 3.55
CA ASP A 146 -3.76 -29.10 2.37
C ASP A 146 -4.84 -29.21 1.30
N HIS A 147 -5.37 -30.43 1.06
CA HIS A 147 -6.53 -30.63 0.19
C HIS A 147 -7.75 -29.84 0.66
N ALA A 148 -8.09 -29.91 1.95
CA ALA A 148 -9.23 -29.17 2.51
C ALA A 148 -9.02 -27.65 2.37
N MET A 149 -7.81 -27.16 2.60
CA MET A 149 -7.47 -25.74 2.44
C MET A 149 -7.62 -25.27 0.98
N ILE A 150 -7.10 -26.04 0.02
CA ILE A 150 -7.23 -25.74 -1.41
C ILE A 150 -8.72 -25.78 -1.82
N GLN A 151 -9.47 -26.78 -1.36
CA GLN A 151 -10.90 -26.92 -1.65
C GLN A 151 -11.68 -25.69 -1.17
N VAL A 152 -11.45 -25.23 0.06
CA VAL A 152 -12.10 -24.03 0.60
C VAL A 152 -11.71 -22.78 -0.20
N ALA A 153 -10.41 -22.61 -0.50
CA ALA A 153 -9.93 -21.46 -1.25
C ALA A 153 -10.54 -21.39 -2.66
N VAL A 154 -10.61 -22.52 -3.37
CA VAL A 154 -11.18 -22.62 -4.72
C VAL A 154 -12.69 -22.38 -4.71
N THR A 155 -13.40 -22.95 -3.73
CA THR A 155 -14.86 -22.87 -3.67
C THR A 155 -15.35 -21.50 -3.26
N THR A 156 -14.63 -20.82 -2.34
CA THR A 156 -15.08 -19.54 -1.75
C THR A 156 -14.49 -18.32 -2.44
N GLY A 157 -13.33 -18.47 -3.11
CA GLY A 157 -12.59 -17.33 -3.67
C GLY A 157 -12.06 -16.34 -2.62
N MET A 158 -11.91 -16.77 -1.37
CA MET A 158 -11.40 -15.93 -0.28
C MET A 158 -10.01 -15.40 -0.56
N ARG A 159 -9.76 -14.15 -0.14
CA ARG A 159 -8.40 -13.62 -0.15
C ARG A 159 -7.54 -14.36 0.88
N VAL A 160 -6.22 -14.44 0.62
CA VAL A 160 -5.28 -15.12 1.52
C VAL A 160 -5.39 -14.62 2.97
N ALA A 161 -5.55 -13.33 3.18
CA ALA A 161 -5.70 -12.73 4.51
C ALA A 161 -7.00 -13.15 5.21
N GLU A 162 -8.10 -13.26 4.48
CA GLU A 162 -9.39 -13.75 4.98
C GLU A 162 -9.29 -15.25 5.33
N PHE A 163 -8.71 -16.01 4.41
CA PHE A 163 -8.51 -17.44 4.57
C PHE A 163 -7.63 -17.79 5.79
N THR A 164 -6.49 -17.10 5.97
CA THR A 164 -5.58 -17.34 7.11
C THR A 164 -6.12 -16.84 8.45
N ALA A 165 -7.14 -15.98 8.44
CA ALA A 165 -7.81 -15.50 9.64
C ALA A 165 -8.98 -16.39 10.08
N LEU A 166 -9.40 -17.39 9.27
CA LEU A 166 -10.50 -18.30 9.60
C LEU A 166 -10.25 -19.03 10.92
N ARG A 167 -11.30 -19.10 11.72
CA ARG A 167 -11.35 -19.86 12.97
C ARG A 167 -12.42 -20.94 12.88
N VAL A 168 -12.30 -21.98 13.69
CA VAL A 168 -13.31 -23.03 13.78
C VAL A 168 -14.72 -22.47 14.07
N ALA A 169 -14.79 -21.38 14.85
CA ALA A 169 -16.05 -20.71 15.16
C ALA A 169 -16.73 -20.05 13.94
N ASP A 170 -15.97 -19.79 12.87
CA ASP A 170 -16.49 -19.18 11.64
C ASP A 170 -17.05 -20.23 10.67
N THR A 171 -16.88 -21.53 10.98
CA THR A 171 -17.36 -22.64 10.17
C THR A 171 -18.66 -23.19 10.73
N HIS A 172 -19.75 -23.04 9.99
CA HIS A 172 -21.03 -23.66 10.32
C HIS A 172 -21.14 -24.96 9.51
N LEU A 173 -20.67 -26.04 10.11
CA LEU A 173 -20.93 -27.38 9.57
C LEU A 173 -22.40 -27.71 9.93
N GLY A 174 -23.30 -27.43 8.99
CA GLY A 174 -24.72 -27.75 9.20
C GLY A 174 -24.87 -29.21 9.65
N THR A 175 -25.59 -29.41 10.71
CA THR A 175 -26.11 -30.74 11.04
C THR A 175 -27.11 -31.11 9.94
N GLY A 176 -26.68 -31.96 8.98
CA GLY A 176 -27.54 -32.55 7.99
C GLY A 176 -28.61 -33.44 8.63
#